data_e11a5d4304f068d4f6702ba0f839a5d1
#
_entry.id   e11a5d4304f068d4f6702ba0f839a5d1
#
_cell.length_a   1.000
_cell.length_b   1.000
_cell.length_c   1.000
_cell.angle_alpha   90.00
_cell.angle_beta   90.00
_cell.angle_gamma   90.00
#
_symmetry.space_group_name_H-M   'P 1'
#
loop_
_entity.id
_entity.type
_entity.pdbx_description
1 polymer ?
#
loop_
_entity_poly.entity_id
_entity_poly.type
_entity_poly.pdbx_seq_one_letter_code
_entity_poly.pdbx_strand_id
1 'polypeptide(L)'
;MSENLLLKPLAHLSLFSVLLSAAPVLEAQDLTADDVTKLREAAKVAENALGRILQNAESPELRKEAETARMALGKVTGGLDAHIAKLEKPGDIYDNGNKYPPVASVSISNLDVPVGATVVHVPVTLDKASPNTVIAYVRVFDGQGGRGNPDTTKPVIFRPGDPLTKTESFNVSGMTEGNNLKAVQSMVPDGGTRAGGSILITAKAGAVNEPIKDGGRKALTFSPLGQPCYSASGGSIQFDDKGGPNRFSSALSHGRTQTGNGETGYYGTVDMGGFSKAGDDLVLSSRRLDKPVSVGSPATAFPFLATMLSGHKTPETQFKYGSVEWVVKMSNRKASWPALWLLPTSGWPPEIDVYEGFGYNGSWKFPSDLSTNLHGGHKGAHKFDRSAMNMKMSTFGLANTLDSEFHTFAVTVNPEWITMFIDGGETMRYANPFKGETWYPLTNVAVKAKPEAAYDDGSGDMVLRSLKVWRAE
;
A
#
# COMPACT_ATOMS: atom_id res chain seq x y z
N MET A 1 -38.67 -31.50 9.25
CA MET A 1 -38.04 -30.20 8.90
C MET A 1 -36.51 -30.33 8.93
N SER A 2 -35.91 -31.29 8.23
CA SER A 2 -34.46 -31.52 8.29
C SER A 2 -33.80 -31.85 6.91
N GLU A 3 -34.51 -31.76 5.81
CA GLU A 3 -33.95 -32.09 4.49
C GLU A 3 -33.45 -30.91 3.67
N ASN A 4 -33.74 -29.66 4.07
CA ASN A 4 -33.34 -28.45 3.32
C ASN A 4 -31.97 -27.87 3.70
N LEU A 5 -31.29 -28.42 4.70
CA LEU A 5 -29.94 -27.92 5.11
C LEU A 5 -28.78 -28.62 4.40
N LEU A 6 -28.99 -29.80 3.83
CA LEU A 6 -27.97 -30.61 3.16
C LEU A 6 -27.83 -30.32 1.65
N LEU A 7 -28.84 -29.71 1.02
CA LEU A 7 -28.81 -29.43 -0.43
C LEU A 7 -28.01 -28.16 -0.81
N LYS A 8 -27.80 -27.23 0.10
CA LYS A 8 -26.98 -26.03 -0.16
C LYS A 8 -25.48 -26.32 -0.34
N PRO A 9 -24.86 -27.26 0.42
CA PRO A 9 -23.45 -27.62 0.18
C PRO A 9 -23.19 -28.29 -1.16
N LEU A 10 -24.14 -29.10 -1.65
CA LEU A 10 -24.00 -29.82 -2.93
C LEU A 10 -24.10 -28.90 -4.16
N ALA A 11 -24.89 -27.83 -4.10
CA ALA A 11 -24.95 -26.84 -5.17
C ALA A 11 -23.63 -26.03 -5.26
N HIS A 12 -22.94 -25.84 -4.15
CA HIS A 12 -21.62 -25.19 -4.13
C HIS A 12 -20.50 -26.12 -4.61
N LEU A 13 -20.62 -27.44 -4.41
CA LEU A 13 -19.69 -28.44 -4.96
C LEU A 13 -19.80 -28.55 -6.48
N SER A 14 -20.99 -28.34 -7.07
CA SER A 14 -21.16 -28.33 -8.54
C SER A 14 -20.54 -27.09 -9.17
N LEU A 15 -20.57 -25.93 -8.52
CA LEU A 15 -19.85 -24.73 -8.94
C LEU A 15 -18.33 -24.94 -8.87
N PHE A 16 -17.89 -25.73 -7.93
CA PHE A 16 -16.49 -26.08 -7.71
C PHE A 16 -15.92 -26.98 -8.81
N SER A 17 -16.70 -27.96 -9.28
CA SER A 17 -16.31 -28.83 -10.40
C SER A 17 -16.22 -28.04 -11.71
N VAL A 18 -17.01 -26.98 -11.88
CA VAL A 18 -16.94 -26.07 -13.03
C VAL A 18 -15.69 -25.18 -12.96
N LEU A 19 -15.32 -24.67 -11.78
CA LEU A 19 -14.10 -23.90 -11.60
C LEU A 19 -12.82 -24.74 -11.74
N LEU A 20 -12.83 -25.98 -11.27
CA LEU A 20 -11.71 -26.92 -11.44
C LEU A 20 -11.56 -27.39 -12.89
N SER A 21 -12.64 -27.50 -13.65
CA SER A 21 -12.57 -27.81 -15.08
C SER A 21 -12.15 -26.64 -15.94
N ALA A 22 -12.24 -25.41 -15.40
CA ALA A 22 -11.77 -24.19 -16.05
C ALA A 22 -10.27 -23.94 -15.86
N ALA A 23 -9.61 -24.59 -14.89
CA ALA A 23 -8.20 -24.36 -14.61
C ALA A 23 -7.24 -24.61 -15.81
N PRO A 24 -7.45 -25.65 -16.66
CA PRO A 24 -6.65 -25.82 -17.87
C PRO A 24 -7.00 -24.84 -18.99
N VAL A 25 -8.20 -24.23 -18.95
CA VAL A 25 -8.69 -23.29 -19.95
C VAL A 25 -8.07 -21.89 -19.75
N LEU A 26 -7.63 -21.59 -18.53
CA LEU A 26 -6.98 -20.31 -18.16
C LEU A 26 -5.58 -20.14 -18.77
N GLU A 27 -4.91 -21.22 -19.14
CA GLU A 27 -3.59 -21.17 -19.82
C GLU A 27 -3.68 -20.87 -21.33
N ALA A 28 -4.87 -20.94 -21.94
CA ALA A 28 -5.02 -21.01 -23.39
C ALA A 28 -5.95 -19.95 -24.03
N GLN A 29 -6.53 -19.01 -23.28
CA GLN A 29 -7.47 -18.03 -23.85
C GLN A 29 -7.10 -16.57 -23.51
N ASP A 30 -7.32 -15.69 -24.50
CA ASP A 30 -7.29 -14.23 -24.34
C ASP A 30 -8.48 -13.76 -23.48
N LEU A 31 -8.38 -13.93 -22.17
CA LEU A 31 -9.38 -13.45 -21.21
C LEU A 31 -9.36 -11.93 -21.20
N THR A 32 -10.53 -11.32 -21.32
CA THR A 32 -10.66 -9.87 -21.13
C THR A 32 -10.57 -9.50 -19.64
N ALA A 33 -10.28 -8.24 -19.35
CA ALA A 33 -10.25 -7.75 -17.96
C ALA A 33 -11.59 -7.95 -17.23
N ASP A 34 -12.70 -7.96 -17.97
CA ASP A 34 -14.05 -8.21 -17.43
C ASP A 34 -14.25 -9.69 -17.07
N ASP A 35 -13.78 -10.59 -17.92
CA ASP A 35 -13.82 -12.04 -17.65
C ASP A 35 -13.01 -12.38 -16.41
N VAL A 36 -11.82 -11.82 -16.29
CA VAL A 36 -10.94 -12.01 -15.13
C VAL A 36 -11.60 -11.47 -13.86
N THR A 37 -12.28 -10.33 -13.93
CA THR A 37 -13.01 -9.77 -12.78
C THR A 37 -14.14 -10.68 -12.32
N LYS A 38 -14.97 -11.20 -13.25
CA LYS A 38 -16.06 -12.13 -12.93
C LYS A 38 -15.56 -13.44 -12.33
N LEU A 39 -14.48 -13.99 -12.88
CA LEU A 39 -13.85 -15.20 -12.36
C LEU A 39 -13.27 -14.99 -10.95
N ARG A 40 -12.72 -13.83 -10.68
CA ARG A 40 -12.19 -13.47 -9.36
C ARG A 40 -13.29 -13.33 -8.31
N GLU A 41 -14.42 -12.71 -8.65
CA GLU A 41 -15.59 -12.64 -7.77
C GLU A 41 -16.13 -14.04 -7.46
N ALA A 42 -16.22 -14.90 -8.46
CA ALA A 42 -16.64 -16.29 -8.28
C ALA A 42 -15.66 -17.07 -7.38
N ALA A 43 -14.37 -16.89 -7.56
CA ALA A 43 -13.34 -17.50 -6.72
C ALA A 43 -13.43 -17.03 -5.25
N LYS A 44 -13.69 -15.78 -4.99
CA LYS A 44 -13.90 -15.23 -3.64
C LYS A 44 -15.13 -15.82 -2.95
N VAL A 45 -16.21 -16.03 -3.70
CA VAL A 45 -17.41 -16.69 -3.18
C VAL A 45 -17.11 -18.14 -2.80
N ALA A 46 -16.37 -18.85 -3.65
CA ALA A 46 -15.94 -20.23 -3.40
C ALA A 46 -15.00 -20.34 -2.20
N GLU A 47 -14.06 -19.44 -2.05
CA GLU A 47 -13.14 -19.39 -0.91
C GLU A 47 -13.87 -19.19 0.42
N ASN A 48 -14.83 -18.27 0.47
CA ASN A 48 -15.69 -18.05 1.63
C ASN A 48 -16.54 -19.28 1.98
N ALA A 49 -17.03 -20.01 0.97
CA ALA A 49 -17.78 -21.24 1.18
C ALA A 49 -16.89 -22.36 1.75
N LEU A 50 -15.69 -22.54 1.19
CA LEU A 50 -14.70 -23.49 1.70
C LEU A 50 -14.24 -23.17 3.12
N GLY A 51 -14.06 -21.89 3.44
CA GLY A 51 -13.74 -21.44 4.80
C GLY A 51 -14.81 -21.88 5.81
N ARG A 52 -16.09 -21.75 5.46
CA ARG A 52 -17.21 -22.22 6.31
C ARG A 52 -17.25 -23.73 6.44
N ILE A 53 -16.97 -24.48 5.36
CA ILE A 53 -16.89 -25.94 5.41
C ILE A 53 -15.75 -26.37 6.33
N LEU A 54 -14.56 -25.78 6.23
CA LEU A 54 -13.42 -26.08 7.07
C LEU A 54 -13.66 -25.80 8.55
N GLN A 55 -14.41 -24.74 8.87
CA GLN A 55 -14.77 -24.39 10.26
C GLN A 55 -15.78 -25.37 10.87
N ASN A 56 -16.68 -25.95 10.07
CA ASN A 56 -17.79 -26.76 10.54
C ASN A 56 -17.67 -28.25 10.17
N ALA A 57 -16.59 -28.68 9.51
CA ALA A 57 -16.43 -30.07 9.10
C ALA A 57 -16.10 -30.94 10.33
N GLU A 58 -17.00 -31.88 10.64
CA GLU A 58 -16.82 -32.89 11.68
C GLU A 58 -16.03 -34.09 11.17
N SER A 59 -16.11 -34.40 9.85
CA SER A 59 -15.38 -35.49 9.21
C SER A 59 -13.97 -35.08 8.78
N PRO A 60 -12.92 -35.85 9.15
CA PRO A 60 -11.57 -35.64 8.68
C PRO A 60 -11.44 -35.70 7.15
N GLU A 61 -12.22 -36.57 6.48
CA GLU A 61 -12.23 -36.71 5.02
C GLU A 61 -12.74 -35.44 4.37
N LEU A 62 -13.87 -34.90 4.84
CA LEU A 62 -14.46 -33.67 4.32
C LEU A 62 -13.50 -32.48 4.52
N ARG A 63 -12.80 -32.43 5.65
CA ARG A 63 -11.78 -31.41 5.93
C ARG A 63 -10.63 -31.49 4.94
N LYS A 64 -10.12 -32.70 4.69
CA LYS A 64 -9.04 -32.94 3.72
C LYS A 64 -9.45 -32.58 2.29
N GLU A 65 -10.68 -32.90 1.89
CA GLU A 65 -11.22 -32.52 0.58
C GLU A 65 -11.35 -31.00 0.45
N ALA A 66 -11.85 -30.32 1.49
CA ALA A 66 -11.99 -28.88 1.50
C ALA A 66 -10.62 -28.16 1.48
N GLU A 67 -9.59 -28.69 2.15
CA GLU A 67 -8.22 -28.20 2.08
C GLU A 67 -7.62 -28.37 0.68
N THR A 68 -7.82 -29.54 0.06
CA THR A 68 -7.38 -29.80 -1.33
C THR A 68 -8.04 -28.85 -2.30
N ALA A 69 -9.34 -28.64 -2.14
CA ALA A 69 -10.11 -27.72 -2.94
C ALA A 69 -9.65 -26.26 -2.77
N ARG A 70 -9.31 -25.86 -1.54
CA ARG A 70 -8.78 -24.53 -1.25
C ARG A 70 -7.42 -24.30 -1.90
N MET A 71 -6.54 -25.31 -1.89
CA MET A 71 -5.26 -25.24 -2.58
C MET A 71 -5.42 -25.10 -4.10
N ALA A 72 -6.36 -25.85 -4.70
CA ALA A 72 -6.65 -25.77 -6.13
C ALA A 72 -7.21 -24.38 -6.50
N LEU A 73 -8.10 -23.84 -5.67
CA LEU A 73 -8.65 -22.50 -5.87
C LEU A 73 -7.55 -21.41 -5.75
N GLY A 74 -6.61 -21.57 -4.84
CA GLY A 74 -5.45 -20.68 -4.71
C GLY A 74 -4.59 -20.66 -6.00
N LYS A 75 -4.43 -21.78 -6.69
CA LYS A 75 -3.75 -21.84 -8.00
C LYS A 75 -4.52 -21.09 -9.08
N VAL A 76 -5.85 -21.23 -9.11
CA VAL A 76 -6.70 -20.52 -10.08
C VAL A 76 -6.66 -19.01 -9.85
N THR A 77 -6.82 -18.56 -8.62
CA THR A 77 -6.73 -17.12 -8.28
C THR A 77 -5.36 -16.57 -8.61
N GLY A 78 -4.30 -17.35 -8.36
CA GLY A 78 -2.93 -17.00 -8.72
C GLY A 78 -2.71 -16.83 -10.22
N GLY A 79 -3.28 -17.73 -11.02
CA GLY A 79 -3.25 -17.61 -12.48
C GLY A 79 -4.00 -16.36 -12.98
N LEU A 80 -5.14 -16.03 -12.36
CA LEU A 80 -5.91 -14.82 -12.68
C LEU A 80 -5.14 -13.54 -12.34
N ASP A 81 -4.48 -13.48 -11.19
CA ASP A 81 -3.68 -12.32 -10.81
C ASP A 81 -2.45 -12.15 -11.71
N ALA A 82 -1.79 -13.25 -12.09
CA ALA A 82 -0.71 -13.22 -13.07
C ALA A 82 -1.20 -12.75 -14.46
N HIS A 83 -2.42 -13.11 -14.84
CA HIS A 83 -3.02 -12.65 -16.10
C HIS A 83 -3.40 -11.17 -16.04
N ILE A 84 -3.98 -10.69 -14.92
CA ILE A 84 -4.20 -9.25 -14.69
C ILE A 84 -2.88 -8.50 -14.79
N ALA A 85 -1.81 -8.99 -14.15
CA ALA A 85 -0.49 -8.36 -14.22
C ALA A 85 0.02 -8.28 -15.66
N LYS A 86 -0.24 -9.28 -16.50
CA LYS A 86 0.09 -9.24 -17.93
C LYS A 86 -0.74 -8.21 -18.69
N LEU A 87 -2.05 -8.14 -18.43
CA LEU A 87 -2.95 -7.17 -19.07
C LEU A 87 -2.65 -5.74 -18.63
N GLU A 88 -2.18 -5.56 -17.40
CA GLU A 88 -1.85 -4.26 -16.81
C GLU A 88 -0.35 -3.95 -16.85
N LYS A 89 0.43 -4.70 -17.64
CA LYS A 89 1.88 -4.49 -17.74
C LYS A 89 2.18 -3.05 -18.18
N PRO A 90 2.97 -2.28 -17.42
CA PRO A 90 3.28 -0.89 -17.77
C PRO A 90 4.15 -0.77 -19.04
N GLY A 91 4.58 -1.90 -19.59
CA GLY A 91 5.61 -1.93 -20.63
C GLY A 91 6.99 -1.72 -20.03
N ASP A 92 8.01 -1.73 -20.86
CA ASP A 92 9.38 -1.49 -20.41
C ASP A 92 9.64 0.01 -20.26
N ILE A 93 9.00 0.64 -19.24
CA ILE A 93 9.20 2.07 -18.93
C ILE A 93 10.64 2.31 -18.45
N TYR A 94 11.25 1.26 -17.90
CA TYR A 94 12.63 1.30 -17.38
C TYR A 94 13.45 0.17 -18.01
N ASP A 95 14.45 0.53 -18.79
CA ASP A 95 15.48 -0.40 -19.23
C ASP A 95 16.71 -0.22 -18.35
N ASN A 96 17.10 -1.27 -17.63
CA ASN A 96 18.28 -1.27 -16.73
C ASN A 96 18.36 -0.04 -15.80
N GLY A 97 17.21 0.47 -15.35
CA GLY A 97 17.12 1.66 -14.53
C GLY A 97 17.13 2.99 -15.30
N ASN A 98 17.29 2.99 -16.61
CA ASN A 98 17.18 4.20 -17.42
C ASN A 98 15.73 4.41 -17.88
N LYS A 99 15.24 5.65 -17.77
CA LYS A 99 13.97 6.03 -18.37
C LYS A 99 14.09 6.05 -19.89
N TYR A 100 13.10 5.48 -20.59
CA TYR A 100 12.93 5.77 -22.01
C TYR A 100 12.74 7.26 -22.22
N PRO A 101 13.25 7.83 -23.33
CA PRO A 101 12.97 9.22 -23.65
C PRO A 101 11.46 9.46 -23.69
N PRO A 102 10.96 10.53 -23.07
CA PRO A 102 9.54 10.83 -23.09
C PRO A 102 9.09 11.17 -24.52
N VAL A 103 8.00 10.54 -25.00
CA VAL A 103 7.50 10.71 -26.36
C VAL A 103 6.20 11.51 -26.40
N ALA A 104 5.45 11.55 -25.29
CA ALA A 104 4.17 12.23 -25.20
C ALA A 104 4.09 13.15 -24.00
N SER A 105 3.28 14.21 -24.10
CA SER A 105 3.01 15.12 -23.00
C SER A 105 1.64 14.87 -22.40
N VAL A 106 1.58 14.86 -21.09
CA VAL A 106 0.35 14.70 -20.31
C VAL A 106 -0.16 16.08 -19.90
N SER A 107 -1.43 16.34 -20.15
CA SER A 107 -2.13 17.56 -19.74
C SER A 107 -3.43 17.27 -19.01
N ILE A 108 -3.84 18.22 -18.18
CA ILE A 108 -5.17 18.35 -17.59
C ILE A 108 -5.68 19.77 -17.90
N SER A 109 -7.00 19.94 -18.00
CA SER A 109 -7.62 21.22 -18.34
C SER A 109 -8.60 21.67 -17.27
N ASN A 110 -8.85 22.99 -17.16
CA ASN A 110 -9.88 23.53 -16.28
C ASN A 110 -11.21 22.82 -16.52
N LEU A 111 -11.94 22.60 -15.45
CA LEU A 111 -13.12 21.75 -15.44
C LEU A 111 -14.26 22.43 -14.69
N ASP A 112 -15.44 22.43 -15.29
CA ASP A 112 -16.68 22.81 -14.61
C ASP A 112 -17.41 21.54 -14.16
N VAL A 113 -17.90 21.54 -12.93
CA VAL A 113 -18.61 20.42 -12.31
C VAL A 113 -19.98 20.87 -11.77
N PRO A 114 -20.96 19.98 -11.62
CA PRO A 114 -22.26 20.32 -11.05
C PRO A 114 -22.13 20.88 -9.62
N VAL A 115 -22.99 21.83 -9.29
CA VAL A 115 -23.21 22.22 -7.90
C VAL A 115 -23.72 21.02 -7.11
N GLY A 116 -23.16 20.79 -5.93
CA GLY A 116 -23.46 19.62 -5.10
C GLY A 116 -22.63 18.37 -5.43
N ALA A 117 -21.73 18.43 -6.43
CA ALA A 117 -20.88 17.29 -6.78
C ALA A 117 -20.09 16.77 -5.56
N THR A 118 -20.18 15.48 -5.31
CA THR A 118 -19.40 14.74 -4.30
C THR A 118 -18.31 13.88 -4.94
N VAL A 119 -18.34 13.77 -6.26
CA VAL A 119 -17.31 13.14 -7.10
C VAL A 119 -16.98 14.09 -8.23
N VAL A 120 -15.70 14.25 -8.52
CA VAL A 120 -15.22 14.98 -9.71
C VAL A 120 -14.46 14.03 -10.62
N HIS A 121 -14.73 14.12 -11.91
CA HIS A 121 -14.11 13.30 -12.95
C HIS A 121 -13.11 14.15 -13.72
N VAL A 122 -11.81 13.95 -13.49
CA VAL A 122 -10.74 14.77 -14.07
C VAL A 122 -10.23 14.11 -15.35
N PRO A 123 -10.46 14.73 -16.53
CA PRO A 123 -9.88 14.25 -17.79
C PRO A 123 -8.38 14.48 -17.80
N VAL A 124 -7.64 13.46 -18.20
CA VAL A 124 -6.19 13.47 -18.38
C VAL A 124 -5.91 13.10 -19.84
N THR A 125 -5.14 13.91 -20.54
CA THR A 125 -4.97 13.78 -21.99
C THR A 125 -3.49 13.71 -22.36
N LEU A 126 -3.16 12.76 -23.27
CA LEU A 126 -1.90 12.76 -24.02
C LEU A 126 -2.04 13.64 -25.26
N ASP A 127 -1.00 14.38 -25.58
CA ASP A 127 -0.93 15.18 -26.84
C ASP A 127 -0.86 14.31 -28.09
N LYS A 128 -0.38 13.09 -27.97
CA LYS A 128 -0.24 12.10 -29.04
C LYS A 128 -0.10 10.68 -28.50
N ALA A 129 -0.32 9.70 -29.35
CA ALA A 129 -0.07 8.30 -29.03
C ALA A 129 1.41 8.07 -28.66
N SER A 130 1.63 7.26 -27.66
CA SER A 130 2.96 6.83 -27.22
C SER A 130 3.16 5.35 -27.54
N PRO A 131 4.34 4.95 -28.07
CA PRO A 131 4.69 3.55 -28.22
C PRO A 131 4.97 2.87 -26.88
N ASN A 132 5.17 3.65 -25.83
CA ASN A 132 5.45 3.19 -24.48
C ASN A 132 4.30 3.56 -23.53
N THR A 133 4.18 2.83 -22.44
CA THR A 133 3.23 3.18 -21.37
C THR A 133 3.63 4.51 -20.73
N VAL A 134 2.63 5.39 -20.55
CA VAL A 134 2.77 6.65 -19.85
C VAL A 134 1.90 6.59 -18.58
N ILE A 135 2.45 6.93 -17.43
CA ILE A 135 1.72 6.97 -16.16
C ILE A 135 1.73 8.40 -15.64
N ALA A 136 0.57 9.04 -15.65
CA ALA A 136 0.36 10.34 -15.02
C ALA A 136 -0.11 10.16 -13.58
N TYR A 137 0.28 11.08 -12.71
CA TYR A 137 -0.15 11.09 -11.30
C TYR A 137 -0.90 12.39 -11.04
N VAL A 138 -2.19 12.28 -10.78
CA VAL A 138 -3.10 13.42 -10.58
C VAL A 138 -3.53 13.50 -9.12
N ARG A 139 -3.56 14.73 -8.58
CA ARG A 139 -4.02 15.05 -7.23
C ARG A 139 -5.11 16.11 -7.31
N VAL A 140 -6.12 16.00 -6.45
CA VAL A 140 -7.13 17.03 -6.25
C VAL A 140 -6.98 17.62 -4.86
N PHE A 141 -7.09 18.94 -4.73
CA PHE A 141 -6.97 19.67 -3.47
C PHE A 141 -8.23 20.45 -3.20
N ASP A 142 -8.61 20.53 -1.93
CA ASP A 142 -9.58 21.51 -1.48
C ASP A 142 -9.02 22.93 -1.67
N GLY A 143 -9.75 23.77 -2.40
CA GLY A 143 -9.29 25.06 -2.92
C GLY A 143 -9.06 26.19 -1.90
N GLN A 144 -9.18 25.93 -0.63
CA GLN A 144 -8.98 26.93 0.44
C GLN A 144 -7.50 27.09 0.78
N GLY A 145 -6.83 27.87 -0.03
CA GLY A 145 -5.57 28.57 0.20
C GLY A 145 -4.54 27.96 1.12
N GLY A 146 -3.46 27.51 0.57
CA GLY A 146 -2.32 26.98 1.28
C GLY A 146 -2.05 25.54 0.84
N ARG A 147 -1.00 24.96 1.25
CA ARG A 147 -0.62 23.57 0.99
C ARG A 147 -1.68 22.59 1.54
N GLY A 148 -2.91 22.73 1.00
CA GLY A 148 -4.04 21.90 1.37
C GLY A 148 -3.68 20.44 1.19
N ASN A 149 -4.12 19.61 2.12
CA ASN A 149 -3.94 18.18 2.03
C ASN A 149 -4.60 17.69 0.74
N PRO A 150 -3.87 17.09 -0.19
CA PRO A 150 -4.49 16.46 -1.33
C PRO A 150 -5.35 15.31 -0.85
N ASP A 151 -6.55 15.21 -1.37
CA ASP A 151 -7.40 14.09 -0.99
C ASP A 151 -6.83 12.78 -1.52
N THR A 152 -6.10 12.79 -2.66
CA THR A 152 -5.34 11.64 -3.18
C THR A 152 -4.41 12.00 -4.30
N THR A 153 -3.42 11.15 -4.50
CA THR A 153 -2.74 11.01 -5.79
C THR A 153 -3.17 9.72 -6.44
N LYS A 154 -3.72 9.79 -7.65
CA LYS A 154 -4.12 8.62 -8.42
C LYS A 154 -3.34 8.51 -9.72
N PRO A 155 -2.84 7.30 -10.07
CA PRO A 155 -2.20 7.06 -11.35
C PRO A 155 -3.23 6.93 -12.46
N VAL A 156 -2.96 7.58 -13.60
CA VAL A 156 -3.69 7.40 -14.86
C VAL A 156 -2.75 6.77 -15.86
N ILE A 157 -3.05 5.56 -16.28
CA ILE A 157 -2.15 4.71 -17.06
C ILE A 157 -2.63 4.70 -18.51
N PHE A 158 -1.76 5.15 -19.41
CA PHE A 158 -1.94 5.07 -20.86
C PHE A 158 -1.01 4.01 -21.41
N ARG A 159 -1.57 2.96 -22.02
CA ARG A 159 -0.82 1.93 -22.73
C ARG A 159 -0.75 2.24 -24.22
N PRO A 160 0.20 1.65 -24.96
CA PRO A 160 0.17 1.71 -26.42
C PRO A 160 -1.19 1.28 -26.97
N GLY A 161 -1.79 2.14 -27.79
CA GLY A 161 -3.11 1.88 -28.38
C GLY A 161 -4.31 2.35 -27.53
N ASP A 162 -4.12 2.80 -26.32
CA ASP A 162 -5.19 3.36 -25.49
C ASP A 162 -5.70 4.70 -26.07
N PRO A 163 -6.96 5.09 -25.73
CA PRO A 163 -7.46 6.45 -26.02
C PRO A 163 -6.54 7.52 -25.45
N LEU A 164 -6.39 8.64 -26.16
CA LEU A 164 -5.54 9.74 -25.73
C LEU A 164 -6.08 10.49 -24.51
N THR A 165 -7.35 10.33 -24.15
CA THR A 165 -7.94 10.93 -22.95
C THR A 165 -8.57 9.86 -22.09
N LYS A 166 -8.23 9.88 -20.81
CA LYS A 166 -8.79 9.04 -19.76
C LYS A 166 -9.29 9.90 -18.62
N THR A 167 -10.20 9.37 -17.83
CA THR A 167 -10.78 10.09 -16.69
C THR A 167 -10.41 9.38 -15.39
N GLU A 168 -9.97 10.14 -14.40
CA GLU A 168 -9.83 9.64 -13.04
C GLU A 168 -10.81 10.37 -12.12
N SER A 169 -11.44 9.62 -11.22
CA SER A 169 -12.50 10.11 -10.34
C SER A 169 -11.99 10.33 -8.93
N PHE A 170 -12.36 11.46 -8.33
CA PHE A 170 -11.97 11.83 -6.96
C PHE A 170 -13.20 12.13 -6.13
N ASN A 171 -13.28 11.57 -4.93
CA ASN A 171 -14.28 11.96 -3.96
C ASN A 171 -13.90 13.35 -3.42
N VAL A 172 -14.91 14.22 -3.32
CA VAL A 172 -14.75 15.58 -2.81
C VAL A 172 -15.89 15.90 -1.83
N SER A 173 -15.69 16.88 -0.97
CA SER A 173 -16.79 17.45 -0.20
C SER A 173 -17.77 18.11 -1.15
N GLY A 174 -19.08 18.00 -0.91
CA GLY A 174 -20.11 18.58 -1.79
C GLY A 174 -19.79 20.03 -2.18
N MET A 175 -19.66 20.29 -3.47
CA MET A 175 -19.21 21.58 -3.98
C MET A 175 -20.37 22.58 -4.05
N THR A 176 -20.21 23.75 -3.47
CA THR A 176 -21.17 24.86 -3.60
C THR A 176 -20.82 25.72 -4.80
N GLU A 177 -21.83 26.44 -5.33
CA GLU A 177 -21.64 27.32 -6.50
C GLU A 177 -20.49 28.33 -6.26
N GLY A 178 -19.61 28.45 -7.25
CA GLY A 178 -18.41 29.29 -7.16
C GLY A 178 -17.23 28.71 -6.36
N ASN A 179 -17.41 27.60 -5.66
CA ASN A 179 -16.28 26.91 -5.02
C ASN A 179 -15.34 26.31 -6.06
N ASN A 180 -14.06 26.41 -5.76
CA ASN A 180 -13.00 25.91 -6.61
C ASN A 180 -12.18 24.84 -5.86
N LEU A 181 -11.93 23.73 -6.53
CA LEU A 181 -10.87 22.81 -6.19
C LEU A 181 -9.70 23.00 -7.13
N LYS A 182 -8.54 22.57 -6.73
CA LYS A 182 -7.33 22.58 -7.54
C LYS A 182 -6.91 21.15 -7.86
N ALA A 183 -6.79 20.81 -9.13
CA ALA A 183 -6.14 19.57 -9.53
C ALA A 183 -4.74 19.86 -10.06
N VAL A 184 -3.79 18.99 -9.76
CA VAL A 184 -2.42 19.11 -10.24
C VAL A 184 -1.87 17.74 -10.66
N GLN A 185 -0.98 17.76 -11.64
CA GLN A 185 -0.10 16.62 -11.85
C GLN A 185 0.98 16.66 -10.75
N SER A 186 0.95 15.70 -9.84
CA SER A 186 1.81 15.73 -8.66
C SER A 186 3.28 15.48 -8.96
N MET A 187 3.57 14.83 -10.08
CA MET A 187 4.91 14.45 -10.51
C MET A 187 5.03 14.55 -12.04
N VAL A 188 6.27 14.46 -12.52
CA VAL A 188 6.53 14.21 -13.94
C VAL A 188 6.00 12.81 -14.26
N PRO A 189 5.19 12.64 -15.33
CA PRO A 189 4.69 11.34 -15.73
C PRO A 189 5.82 10.36 -16.02
N ASP A 190 5.64 9.10 -15.64
CA ASP A 190 6.56 8.06 -16.09
C ASP A 190 6.36 7.80 -17.58
N GLY A 191 7.44 7.73 -18.36
CA GLY A 191 7.38 7.53 -19.80
C GLY A 191 6.88 8.74 -20.61
N GLY A 192 6.60 9.89 -19.98
CA GLY A 192 6.08 11.09 -20.61
C GLY A 192 6.64 12.38 -20.01
N THR A 193 6.19 13.51 -20.55
CA THR A 193 6.44 14.85 -20.01
C THR A 193 5.15 15.46 -19.49
N ARG A 194 5.26 16.46 -18.62
CA ARG A 194 4.13 17.20 -18.09
C ARG A 194 3.90 18.48 -18.91
N ALA A 195 2.72 18.63 -19.48
CA ALA A 195 2.26 19.88 -20.07
C ALA A 195 1.33 20.59 -19.07
N GLY A 196 1.67 21.80 -18.71
CA GLY A 196 0.92 22.58 -17.70
C GLY A 196 1.23 22.18 -16.26
N GLY A 197 0.61 22.86 -15.33
CA GLY A 197 0.87 22.69 -13.89
C GLY A 197 -0.36 22.27 -13.09
N SER A 198 -1.25 23.21 -12.88
CA SER A 198 -2.47 23.03 -12.11
C SER A 198 -3.66 23.60 -12.84
N ILE A 199 -4.83 23.06 -12.56
CA ILE A 199 -6.10 23.54 -13.10
C ILE A 199 -7.05 23.89 -11.96
N LEU A 200 -8.10 24.62 -12.29
CA LEU A 200 -9.23 24.86 -11.42
C LEU A 200 -10.39 23.94 -11.81
N ILE A 201 -11.03 23.38 -10.80
CA ILE A 201 -12.30 22.67 -10.91
C ILE A 201 -13.32 23.58 -10.24
N THR A 202 -14.28 24.10 -11.01
CA THR A 202 -15.22 25.11 -10.56
C THR A 202 -16.64 24.52 -10.53
N ALA A 203 -17.37 24.69 -9.44
CA ALA A 203 -18.77 24.30 -9.37
C ALA A 203 -19.65 25.36 -10.05
N LYS A 204 -20.43 24.93 -11.05
CA LYS A 204 -21.35 25.79 -11.81
C LYS A 204 -22.71 25.12 -11.98
N ALA A 205 -23.77 25.93 -11.88
CA ALA A 205 -25.13 25.46 -12.20
C ALA A 205 -25.20 25.00 -13.67
N GLY A 206 -25.82 23.84 -13.88
CA GLY A 206 -25.98 23.24 -15.20
C GLY A 206 -24.74 22.59 -15.82
N ALA A 207 -23.61 22.61 -15.14
CA ALA A 207 -22.43 21.89 -15.58
C ALA A 207 -22.67 20.37 -15.56
N VAL A 208 -21.99 19.65 -16.49
CA VAL A 208 -22.01 18.19 -16.55
C VAL A 208 -20.56 17.70 -16.45
N ASN A 209 -20.34 16.75 -15.57
CA ASN A 209 -19.04 16.15 -15.37
C ASN A 209 -19.20 14.63 -15.23
N GLU A 210 -19.16 13.96 -16.37
CA GLU A 210 -19.32 12.50 -16.45
C GLU A 210 -17.99 11.85 -16.78
N PRO A 211 -17.73 10.63 -16.27
CA PRO A 211 -16.52 9.89 -16.61
C PRO A 211 -16.56 9.46 -18.08
N ILE A 212 -15.42 9.52 -18.74
CA ILE A 212 -15.24 8.93 -20.06
C ILE A 212 -15.34 7.41 -19.91
N LYS A 213 -16.28 6.78 -20.61
CA LYS A 213 -16.72 5.38 -20.39
C LYS A 213 -15.61 4.32 -20.42
N ASP A 214 -14.52 4.55 -21.12
CA ASP A 214 -13.47 3.54 -21.37
C ASP A 214 -12.13 3.89 -20.67
N GLY A 215 -12.11 4.88 -19.78
CA GLY A 215 -10.88 5.42 -19.20
C GLY A 215 -10.58 5.08 -17.76
N GLY A 216 -11.53 4.52 -17.01
CA GLY A 216 -11.37 4.29 -15.58
C GLY A 216 -10.46 3.09 -15.27
N ARG A 217 -9.44 3.31 -14.43
CA ARG A 217 -8.65 2.23 -13.86
C ARG A 217 -9.47 1.46 -12.82
N LYS A 218 -9.50 0.11 -12.91
CA LYS A 218 -10.07 -0.70 -11.84
C LYS A 218 -9.08 -0.83 -10.69
N ALA A 219 -9.50 -0.48 -9.46
CA ALA A 219 -8.72 -0.73 -8.27
C ALA A 219 -8.59 -2.24 -8.01
N LEU A 220 -7.43 -2.67 -7.55
CA LEU A 220 -7.19 -4.05 -7.14
C LEU A 220 -7.67 -4.29 -5.71
N THR A 221 -7.95 -5.54 -5.41
CA THR A 221 -8.15 -6.00 -4.03
C THR A 221 -6.93 -6.81 -3.60
N PHE A 222 -6.46 -6.65 -2.37
CA PHE A 222 -5.35 -7.42 -1.84
C PHE A 222 -5.69 -8.91 -1.84
N SER A 223 -4.90 -9.70 -2.53
CA SER A 223 -5.09 -11.14 -2.68
C SER A 223 -3.73 -11.80 -2.94
N PRO A 224 -2.94 -12.05 -1.89
CA PRO A 224 -1.64 -12.70 -2.04
C PRO A 224 -1.80 -14.16 -2.43
N LEU A 225 -0.81 -14.68 -3.15
CA LEU A 225 -0.82 -16.04 -3.66
C LEU A 225 -0.36 -17.05 -2.60
N GLY A 226 -1.06 -18.17 -2.50
CA GLY A 226 -0.65 -19.32 -1.69
C GLY A 226 -0.68 -19.06 -0.18
N GLN A 227 0.09 -19.88 0.53
CA GLN A 227 0.25 -19.72 1.98
C GLN A 227 1.40 -18.76 2.28
N PRO A 228 1.30 -17.97 3.36
CA PRO A 228 2.41 -17.12 3.78
C PRO A 228 3.63 -17.97 4.14
N CYS A 229 4.80 -17.53 3.71
CA CYS A 229 6.08 -18.12 4.13
C CYS A 229 6.46 -17.72 5.56
N TYR A 230 5.88 -16.63 6.07
CA TYR A 230 5.94 -16.20 7.45
C TYR A 230 4.56 -15.72 7.89
N SER A 231 4.11 -16.14 9.08
CA SER A 231 2.85 -15.70 9.68
C SER A 231 2.95 -15.76 11.20
N ALA A 232 2.73 -14.62 11.85
CA ALA A 232 2.75 -14.52 13.30
C ALA A 232 1.68 -13.56 13.81
N SER A 233 1.02 -13.88 14.95
CA SER A 233 0.35 -12.88 15.77
C SER A 233 1.39 -11.97 16.41
N GLY A 234 1.06 -10.72 16.70
CA GLY A 234 1.99 -9.77 17.31
C GLY A 234 2.68 -10.33 18.55
N GLY A 235 1.91 -10.94 19.46
CA GLY A 235 2.43 -11.54 20.68
C GLY A 235 3.30 -12.77 20.46
N SER A 236 3.26 -13.42 19.32
CA SER A 236 4.10 -14.57 18.94
C SER A 236 5.36 -14.20 18.16
N ILE A 237 5.47 -12.96 17.67
CA ILE A 237 6.68 -12.49 17.00
C ILE A 237 7.89 -12.62 17.92
N GLN A 238 8.91 -13.32 17.45
CA GLN A 238 10.19 -13.42 18.15
C GLN A 238 11.11 -12.29 17.69
N PHE A 239 11.75 -11.64 18.64
CA PHE A 239 12.72 -10.58 18.36
C PHE A 239 13.77 -10.48 19.48
N ASP A 240 14.95 -10.00 19.11
CA ASP A 240 16.02 -9.62 20.03
C ASP A 240 16.86 -8.50 19.42
N ASP A 241 17.97 -8.17 20.05
CA ASP A 241 18.86 -7.08 19.61
C ASP A 241 19.66 -7.43 18.36
N LYS A 242 19.77 -8.69 18.00
CA LYS A 242 20.64 -9.18 16.90
C LYS A 242 19.85 -9.59 15.66
N GLY A 243 18.63 -10.12 15.86
CA GLY A 243 17.89 -10.81 14.80
C GLY A 243 18.53 -12.15 14.39
N GLY A 244 17.84 -12.88 13.53
CA GLY A 244 18.29 -14.17 13.03
C GLY A 244 17.13 -14.99 12.44
N PRO A 245 17.34 -16.28 12.15
CA PRO A 245 16.26 -17.15 11.68
C PRO A 245 15.05 -17.11 12.64
N ASN A 246 13.86 -16.92 12.07
CA ASN A 246 12.58 -16.77 12.79
C ASN A 246 12.56 -15.66 13.85
N ARG A 247 13.46 -14.67 13.77
CA ARG A 247 13.62 -13.64 14.79
C ARG A 247 13.99 -12.30 14.22
N PHE A 248 13.18 -11.28 14.48
CA PHE A 248 13.44 -9.90 14.10
C PHE A 248 14.55 -9.26 14.93
N SER A 249 15.23 -8.26 14.36
CA SER A 249 16.15 -7.40 15.10
C SER A 249 15.42 -6.17 15.62
N SER A 250 15.76 -5.71 16.85
CA SER A 250 15.32 -4.42 17.39
C SER A 250 16.15 -3.23 16.86
N ALA A 251 16.93 -3.42 15.83
CA ALA A 251 17.78 -2.40 15.22
C ALA A 251 17.69 -2.40 13.69
N LEU A 252 18.04 -1.29 13.07
CA LEU A 252 18.31 -1.20 11.63
C LEU A 252 19.55 -2.04 11.25
N SER A 253 19.69 -2.36 9.97
CA SER A 253 20.87 -3.08 9.47
C SER A 253 22.19 -2.35 9.72
N HIS A 254 22.16 -1.03 9.80
CA HIS A 254 23.32 -0.15 10.03
C HIS A 254 23.43 0.40 11.47
N GLY A 255 22.57 -0.05 12.40
CA GLY A 255 22.65 0.34 13.81
C GLY A 255 21.33 0.80 14.42
N ARG A 256 21.42 1.68 15.44
CA ARG A 256 20.28 2.07 16.26
C ARG A 256 19.92 3.55 16.15
N THR A 257 20.47 4.24 15.18
CA THR A 257 20.23 5.68 14.97
C THR A 257 20.06 6.00 13.50
N GLN A 258 19.21 6.97 13.18
CA GLN A 258 18.97 7.44 11.81
C GLN A 258 18.97 8.98 11.79
N THR A 259 20.14 9.55 11.94
CA THR A 259 20.30 11.02 12.01
C THR A 259 20.18 11.71 10.66
N GLY A 260 20.38 10.99 9.55
CA GLY A 260 20.35 11.54 8.20
C GLY A 260 19.01 12.15 7.80
N ASN A 261 17.90 11.67 8.36
CA ASN A 261 16.56 12.21 8.17
C ASN A 261 16.08 13.10 9.33
N GLY A 262 16.97 13.36 10.32
CA GLY A 262 16.69 14.20 11.48
C GLY A 262 15.97 13.52 12.63
N GLU A 263 15.99 12.19 12.70
CA GLU A 263 15.50 11.46 13.87
C GLU A 263 16.32 11.77 15.12
N THR A 264 15.63 11.89 16.25
CA THR A 264 16.19 12.16 17.57
C THR A 264 15.92 11.02 18.56
N GLY A 265 15.31 9.94 18.08
CA GLY A 265 15.10 8.70 18.80
C GLY A 265 16.27 7.73 18.64
N TYR A 266 16.56 6.99 19.70
CA TYR A 266 17.45 5.84 19.70
C TYR A 266 16.60 4.57 19.64
N TYR A 267 16.79 3.73 18.64
CA TYR A 267 16.15 2.43 18.55
C TYR A 267 16.68 1.53 19.66
N GLY A 268 15.90 1.42 20.72
CA GLY A 268 16.31 0.78 21.97
C GLY A 268 16.61 -0.70 21.82
N THR A 269 17.44 -1.18 22.73
CA THR A 269 17.56 -2.62 23.00
C THR A 269 16.28 -3.15 23.64
N VAL A 270 16.07 -4.45 23.58
CA VAL A 270 14.81 -5.07 24.09
C VAL A 270 14.61 -4.77 25.58
N ASP A 271 15.68 -4.73 26.36
CA ASP A 271 15.67 -4.43 27.79
C ASP A 271 15.36 -2.96 28.14
N MET A 272 15.42 -2.05 27.16
CA MET A 272 15.03 -0.65 27.36
C MET A 272 13.51 -0.45 27.45
N GLY A 273 12.71 -1.49 27.29
CA GLY A 273 11.26 -1.46 27.55
C GLY A 273 10.44 -0.73 26.47
N GLY A 274 10.91 -0.70 25.22
CA GLY A 274 10.14 -0.19 24.07
C GLY A 274 9.08 -1.16 23.57
N PHE A 275 9.12 -2.40 24.01
CA PHE A 275 8.19 -3.45 23.60
C PHE A 275 7.42 -3.99 24.80
N SER A 276 6.13 -4.25 24.61
CA SER A 276 5.28 -4.95 25.58
C SER A 276 4.23 -5.79 24.85
N LYS A 277 3.57 -6.68 25.59
CA LYS A 277 2.47 -7.50 25.07
C LYS A 277 1.15 -7.04 25.64
N ALA A 278 0.13 -6.98 24.79
CA ALA A 278 -1.26 -6.74 25.17
C ALA A 278 -2.12 -7.89 24.62
N GLY A 279 -2.22 -8.99 25.40
CA GLY A 279 -2.78 -10.25 24.93
C GLY A 279 -1.90 -10.85 23.81
N ASP A 280 -2.52 -11.13 22.66
CA ASP A 280 -1.82 -11.63 21.46
C ASP A 280 -1.23 -10.53 20.56
N ASP A 281 -1.34 -9.28 20.99
CA ASP A 281 -0.82 -8.13 20.23
C ASP A 281 0.57 -7.72 20.78
N LEU A 282 1.42 -7.17 19.93
CA LEU A 282 2.70 -6.57 20.28
C LEU A 282 2.58 -5.05 20.25
N VAL A 283 2.96 -4.40 21.33
CA VAL A 283 2.99 -2.94 21.46
C VAL A 283 4.41 -2.43 21.22
N LEU A 284 4.54 -1.47 20.32
CA LEU A 284 5.75 -0.73 20.04
C LEU A 284 5.58 0.69 20.60
N SER A 285 6.37 1.03 21.61
CA SER A 285 6.30 2.31 22.31
C SER A 285 7.48 3.20 21.99
N SER A 286 7.23 4.50 21.92
CA SER A 286 8.28 5.52 21.94
C SER A 286 8.05 6.45 23.11
N ARG A 287 9.12 6.94 23.74
CA ARG A 287 9.02 7.78 24.93
C ARG A 287 10.28 8.62 25.15
N ARG A 288 10.18 9.63 25.99
CA ARG A 288 11.36 10.33 26.50
C ARG A 288 12.16 9.40 27.41
N LEU A 289 13.47 9.49 27.33
CA LEU A 289 14.39 8.79 28.22
C LEU A 289 14.74 9.68 29.42
N ASP A 290 14.85 9.11 30.61
CA ASP A 290 15.33 9.81 31.81
C ASP A 290 16.77 10.31 31.61
N LYS A 291 17.57 9.49 30.94
CA LYS A 291 18.94 9.83 30.52
C LYS A 291 19.08 9.59 29.01
N PRO A 292 19.49 10.62 28.25
CA PRO A 292 19.77 10.44 26.82
C PRO A 292 20.84 9.38 26.57
N VAL A 293 20.67 8.60 25.52
CA VAL A 293 21.71 7.70 25.01
C VAL A 293 22.69 8.53 24.18
N SER A 294 23.99 8.40 24.47
CA SER A 294 25.05 9.08 23.71
C SER A 294 25.75 8.12 22.76
N VAL A 295 25.86 8.47 21.50
CA VAL A 295 26.44 7.62 20.45
C VAL A 295 27.46 8.41 19.63
N GLY A 296 28.58 7.76 19.30
CA GLY A 296 29.59 8.31 18.41
C GLY A 296 30.69 9.13 19.10
N SER A 297 31.61 9.67 18.28
CA SER A 297 32.67 10.58 18.72
C SER A 297 32.91 11.62 17.61
N PRO A 298 32.50 12.89 17.81
CA PRO A 298 31.87 13.45 19.01
C PRO A 298 30.50 12.83 19.29
N ALA A 299 30.14 12.78 20.58
CA ALA A 299 28.92 12.13 21.02
C ALA A 299 27.66 12.92 20.61
N THR A 300 26.71 12.24 19.98
CA THR A 300 25.36 12.75 19.74
C THR A 300 24.41 12.16 20.79
N ALA A 301 23.63 13.01 21.45
CA ALA A 301 22.68 12.62 22.45
C ALA A 301 21.30 12.36 21.86
N PHE A 302 20.71 11.22 22.18
CA PHE A 302 19.36 10.79 21.76
C PHE A 302 18.44 10.79 22.99
N PRO A 303 17.58 11.79 23.15
CA PRO A 303 16.74 11.95 24.33
C PRO A 303 15.47 11.10 24.33
N PHE A 304 15.20 10.39 23.24
CA PHE A 304 13.99 9.59 23.08
C PHE A 304 14.32 8.14 22.78
N LEU A 305 13.49 7.25 23.31
CA LEU A 305 13.42 5.86 22.89
C LEU A 305 12.56 5.79 21.62
N ALA A 306 13.05 5.13 20.61
CA ALA A 306 12.33 4.65 19.43
C ALA A 306 12.30 3.11 19.43
N THR A 307 11.37 2.52 18.70
CA THR A 307 11.26 1.05 18.57
C THR A 307 11.31 0.61 17.13
N MET A 308 11.91 -0.55 16.89
CA MET A 308 12.11 -1.13 15.57
C MET A 308 11.96 -2.64 15.61
N LEU A 309 11.20 -3.19 14.66
CA LEU A 309 11.28 -4.59 14.24
C LEU A 309 11.81 -4.62 12.80
N SER A 310 12.97 -5.20 12.59
CA SER A 310 13.62 -5.29 11.30
C SER A 310 13.87 -6.74 10.90
N GLY A 311 13.37 -7.13 9.73
CA GLY A 311 13.53 -8.47 9.16
C GLY A 311 14.86 -8.70 8.42
N HIS A 312 15.83 -7.78 8.51
CA HIS A 312 17.07 -7.85 7.72
C HIS A 312 17.89 -9.14 7.91
N LYS A 313 17.75 -9.77 9.09
CA LYS A 313 18.41 -11.06 9.41
C LYS A 313 17.43 -12.22 9.56
N THR A 314 16.17 -12.03 9.16
CA THR A 314 15.10 -13.02 9.28
C THR A 314 14.76 -13.58 7.89
N PRO A 315 15.46 -14.62 7.41
CA PRO A 315 15.32 -15.13 6.05
C PRO A 315 13.87 -15.49 5.68
N GLU A 316 13.07 -15.91 6.67
CA GLU A 316 11.67 -16.30 6.48
C GLU A 316 10.80 -15.13 6.01
N THR A 317 11.21 -13.89 6.29
CA THR A 317 10.49 -12.68 5.88
C THR A 317 11.06 -12.00 4.64
N GLN A 318 12.11 -12.57 4.03
CA GLN A 318 12.75 -12.00 2.86
C GLN A 318 12.12 -12.55 1.57
N PHE A 319 11.89 -11.69 0.59
CA PHE A 319 11.29 -12.05 -0.69
C PHE A 319 11.78 -11.13 -1.81
N LYS A 320 11.86 -11.66 -3.03
CA LYS A 320 12.15 -10.86 -4.23
C LYS A 320 10.87 -10.27 -4.80
N TYR A 321 9.90 -11.13 -5.04
CA TYR A 321 8.53 -10.79 -5.39
C TYR A 321 7.60 -11.47 -4.41
N GLY A 322 6.52 -10.80 -4.05
CA GLY A 322 5.62 -11.31 -3.03
C GLY A 322 4.80 -10.20 -2.37
N SER A 323 4.30 -10.48 -1.18
CA SER A 323 3.45 -9.55 -0.45
C SER A 323 3.78 -9.53 1.04
N VAL A 324 3.51 -8.40 1.66
CA VAL A 324 3.52 -8.26 3.12
C VAL A 324 2.20 -7.68 3.58
N GLU A 325 1.68 -8.18 4.69
CA GLU A 325 0.49 -7.69 5.36
C GLU A 325 0.80 -7.42 6.83
N TRP A 326 0.44 -6.23 7.29
CA TRP A 326 0.43 -5.84 8.69
C TRP A 326 -1.00 -5.57 9.12
N VAL A 327 -1.42 -6.12 10.24
CA VAL A 327 -2.65 -5.68 10.93
C VAL A 327 -2.22 -4.87 12.14
N VAL A 328 -2.50 -3.57 12.11
CA VAL A 328 -1.89 -2.63 13.05
C VAL A 328 -2.85 -1.49 13.41
N LYS A 329 -2.73 -1.01 14.63
CA LYS A 329 -3.26 0.25 15.10
C LYS A 329 -2.09 1.22 15.27
N MET A 330 -2.15 2.39 14.64
CA MET A 330 -1.03 3.32 14.56
C MET A 330 -0.81 4.12 15.83
N SER A 331 0.43 4.49 16.09
CA SER A 331 0.77 5.48 17.13
C SER A 331 0.25 6.85 16.72
N ASN A 332 -0.40 7.54 17.66
CA ASN A 332 -0.83 8.94 17.49
C ASN A 332 -0.01 9.91 18.35
N ARG A 333 1.10 9.47 18.94
CA ARG A 333 1.95 10.32 19.76
C ARG A 333 2.48 11.51 18.96
N LYS A 334 2.40 12.67 19.55
CA LYS A 334 2.99 13.88 18.98
C LYS A 334 4.51 13.69 18.82
N ALA A 335 5.03 14.13 17.68
CA ALA A 335 6.43 13.95 17.28
C ALA A 335 6.87 12.52 16.99
N SER A 336 5.97 11.53 17.06
CA SER A 336 6.25 10.17 16.58
C SER A 336 6.27 10.10 15.06
N TRP A 337 6.94 9.10 14.56
CA TRP A 337 7.00 8.77 13.14
C TRP A 337 6.84 7.25 12.99
N PRO A 338 5.60 6.73 13.12
CA PRO A 338 5.33 5.34 12.86
C PRO A 338 5.46 5.03 11.37
N ALA A 339 6.07 3.88 11.04
CA ALA A 339 6.23 3.44 9.66
C ALA A 339 6.09 1.92 9.48
N LEU A 340 5.55 1.55 8.32
CA LEU A 340 5.52 0.20 7.76
C LEU A 340 6.18 0.27 6.40
N TRP A 341 7.30 -0.40 6.24
CA TRP A 341 8.17 -0.20 5.07
C TRP A 341 9.02 -1.41 4.73
N LEU A 342 9.66 -1.36 3.58
CA LEU A 342 10.55 -2.41 3.10
C LEU A 342 11.91 -1.81 2.72
N LEU A 343 12.97 -2.52 3.11
CA LEU A 343 14.31 -2.28 2.59
C LEU A 343 14.84 -3.52 1.86
N PRO A 344 15.73 -3.33 0.89
CA PRO A 344 16.39 -4.45 0.24
C PRO A 344 17.57 -4.97 1.07
N THR A 345 17.87 -6.26 0.90
CA THR A 345 19.04 -6.87 1.52
C THR A 345 20.36 -6.34 0.97
N SER A 346 20.34 -5.71 -0.21
CA SER A 346 21.49 -5.03 -0.83
C SER A 346 21.88 -3.72 -0.12
N GLY A 347 20.99 -3.18 0.72
CA GLY A 347 21.17 -1.90 1.42
C GLY A 347 20.42 -0.73 0.78
N TRP A 348 20.28 0.38 1.52
CA TRP A 348 19.64 1.60 1.05
C TRP A 348 20.54 2.38 0.06
N PRO A 349 20.01 2.98 -1.02
CA PRO A 349 18.67 2.82 -1.58
C PRO A 349 18.52 1.52 -2.37
N PRO A 350 17.32 1.03 -2.73
CA PRO A 350 16.01 1.70 -2.67
C PRO A 350 15.22 1.43 -1.37
N GLU A 351 13.96 1.99 -1.30
CA GLU A 351 13.06 1.86 -0.17
C GLU A 351 11.60 1.90 -0.63
N ILE A 352 10.72 1.19 0.05
CA ILE A 352 9.27 1.19 -0.19
C ILE A 352 8.56 1.47 1.14
N ASP A 353 7.88 2.63 1.26
CA ASP A 353 7.12 3.00 2.43
C ASP A 353 5.64 2.77 2.18
N VAL A 354 5.09 1.77 2.85
CA VAL A 354 3.66 1.40 2.75
C VAL A 354 2.81 2.37 3.56
N TYR A 355 3.33 2.79 4.71
CA TYR A 355 2.76 3.81 5.57
C TYR A 355 3.85 4.59 6.27
N GLU A 356 3.70 5.90 6.30
CA GLU A 356 4.43 6.80 7.17
C GLU A 356 3.48 7.79 7.82
N GLY A 357 3.62 7.99 9.13
CA GLY A 357 2.89 8.96 9.92
C GLY A 357 3.79 10.06 10.45
N PHE A 358 3.67 11.28 9.92
CA PHE A 358 4.56 12.40 10.27
C PHE A 358 4.04 13.21 11.46
N GLY A 359 3.86 12.58 12.62
CA GLY A 359 3.37 13.21 13.85
C GLY A 359 4.23 14.39 14.33
N TYR A 360 5.47 14.50 13.87
CA TYR A 360 6.35 15.66 14.10
C TYR A 360 6.02 16.87 13.22
N ASN A 361 5.23 16.67 12.16
CA ASN A 361 4.86 17.76 11.25
C ASN A 361 3.54 18.37 11.72
N GLY A 362 3.55 19.65 12.09
CA GLY A 362 2.36 20.35 12.58
C GLY A 362 1.20 20.45 11.60
N SER A 363 1.42 20.17 10.31
CA SER A 363 0.35 20.08 9.30
C SER A 363 -0.23 18.66 9.18
N TRP A 364 0.36 17.65 9.82
CA TRP A 364 -0.13 16.29 9.85
C TRP A 364 -1.43 16.17 10.64
N LYS A 365 -2.44 15.60 10.04
CA LYS A 365 -3.78 15.46 10.66
C LYS A 365 -4.04 14.00 10.98
N PHE A 366 -3.60 13.61 12.15
CA PHE A 366 -3.90 12.31 12.69
C PHE A 366 -5.34 12.30 13.28
N PRO A 367 -6.11 11.23 13.14
CA PRO A 367 -5.80 9.92 12.57
C PRO A 367 -6.20 9.75 11.09
N SER A 368 -6.40 10.84 10.36
CA SER A 368 -6.93 10.80 8.99
C SER A 368 -5.87 10.70 7.89
N ASP A 369 -4.65 11.15 8.17
CA ASP A 369 -3.62 11.30 7.14
C ASP A 369 -2.70 10.07 7.05
N LEU A 370 -2.31 9.73 5.83
CA LEU A 370 -1.33 8.69 5.54
C LEU A 370 -0.42 9.11 4.38
N SER A 371 0.79 8.57 4.36
CA SER A 371 1.73 8.76 3.27
C SER A 371 2.31 7.43 2.81
N THR A 372 2.58 7.34 1.52
CA THR A 372 3.30 6.23 0.90
C THR A 372 4.41 6.78 0.01
N ASN A 373 5.57 6.13 0.01
CA ASN A 373 6.72 6.63 -0.73
C ASN A 373 7.48 5.48 -1.40
N LEU A 374 8.17 5.80 -2.50
CA LEU A 374 9.21 4.98 -3.09
C LEU A 374 10.47 5.83 -3.21
N HIS A 375 11.56 5.39 -2.63
CA HIS A 375 12.85 6.08 -2.69
C HIS A 375 13.85 5.25 -3.50
N GLY A 376 14.33 5.79 -4.63
CA GLY A 376 15.34 5.19 -5.49
C GLY A 376 16.75 5.70 -5.25
N GLY A 377 16.90 6.66 -4.32
CA GLY A 377 18.16 7.32 -4.00
C GLY A 377 18.41 8.61 -4.76
N HIS A 378 19.37 9.38 -4.27
CA HIS A 378 19.65 10.74 -4.76
C HIS A 378 20.88 10.84 -5.65
N LYS A 379 21.60 9.74 -5.90
CA LYS A 379 22.85 9.74 -6.67
C LYS A 379 22.81 8.76 -7.84
N GLY A 380 23.27 9.22 -9.01
CA GLY A 380 23.47 8.38 -10.19
C GLY A 380 22.24 8.20 -11.08
N ALA A 381 22.26 7.18 -11.94
CA ALA A 381 21.24 6.89 -12.96
C ALA A 381 19.87 6.47 -12.39
N HIS A 382 19.81 6.15 -11.11
CA HIS A 382 18.62 5.63 -10.44
C HIS A 382 17.91 6.64 -9.55
N LYS A 383 18.11 7.94 -9.80
CA LYS A 383 17.41 8.99 -9.06
C LYS A 383 15.90 8.88 -9.31
N PHE A 384 15.20 8.24 -8.38
CA PHE A 384 13.78 7.97 -8.47
C PHE A 384 13.15 8.14 -7.09
N ASP A 385 12.23 9.09 -6.97
CA ASP A 385 11.39 9.23 -5.79
C ASP A 385 9.94 9.42 -6.23
N ARG A 386 9.03 8.73 -5.55
CA ARG A 386 7.59 8.88 -5.72
C ARG A 386 6.95 8.98 -4.34
N SER A 387 6.11 9.98 -4.18
CA SER A 387 5.46 10.26 -2.91
C SER A 387 3.98 10.54 -3.11
N ALA A 388 3.14 9.92 -2.30
CA ALA A 388 1.75 10.27 -2.13
C ALA A 388 1.53 10.66 -0.68
N MET A 389 1.86 11.90 -0.35
CA MET A 389 1.83 12.44 1.00
C MET A 389 0.48 13.04 1.34
N ASN A 390 0.12 12.97 2.62
CA ASN A 390 -1.09 13.56 3.18
C ASN A 390 -2.38 13.08 2.47
N MET A 391 -2.39 11.84 2.06
CA MET A 391 -3.63 11.19 1.61
C MET A 391 -4.58 11.04 2.81
N LYS A 392 -5.88 11.09 2.55
CA LYS A 392 -6.88 10.92 3.60
C LYS A 392 -7.56 9.57 3.52
N MET A 393 -7.79 8.96 4.67
CA MET A 393 -8.55 7.71 4.77
C MET A 393 -9.90 7.79 4.07
N SER A 394 -10.60 8.93 4.21
CA SER A 394 -11.91 9.15 3.58
C SER A 394 -11.88 9.04 2.06
N THR A 395 -10.75 9.28 1.42
CA THR A 395 -10.60 9.13 -0.03
C THR A 395 -10.73 7.68 -0.49
N PHE A 396 -10.41 6.76 0.39
CA PHE A 396 -10.54 5.32 0.14
C PHE A 396 -11.86 4.76 0.69
N GLY A 397 -12.76 5.63 1.14
CA GLY A 397 -14.03 5.23 1.77
C GLY A 397 -13.85 4.66 3.19
N LEU A 398 -12.72 4.94 3.83
CA LEU A 398 -12.37 4.46 5.16
C LEU A 398 -12.66 5.52 6.24
N ALA A 399 -12.93 5.07 7.47
CA ALA A 399 -13.08 5.95 8.62
C ALA A 399 -11.71 6.48 9.10
N ASN A 400 -11.72 7.61 9.80
CA ASN A 400 -10.51 8.23 10.37
C ASN A 400 -10.19 7.60 11.73
N THR A 401 -9.77 6.35 11.73
CA THR A 401 -9.62 5.51 12.94
C THR A 401 -8.25 4.84 13.05
N LEU A 402 -7.22 5.37 12.36
CA LEU A 402 -5.88 4.77 12.34
C LEU A 402 -5.28 4.50 13.73
N ASP A 403 -5.65 5.30 14.74
CA ASP A 403 -5.17 5.21 16.12
C ASP A 403 -6.11 4.51 17.09
N SER A 404 -7.34 4.24 16.70
CA SER A 404 -8.38 3.66 17.56
C SER A 404 -8.81 2.26 17.13
N GLU A 405 -8.69 1.93 15.85
CA GLU A 405 -9.06 0.64 15.28
C GLU A 405 -7.86 -0.02 14.58
N PHE A 406 -7.94 -1.33 14.40
CA PHE A 406 -6.95 -2.07 13.62
C PHE A 406 -7.30 -1.98 12.14
N HIS A 407 -6.32 -1.58 11.36
CA HIS A 407 -6.37 -1.58 9.91
C HIS A 407 -5.36 -2.57 9.33
N THR A 408 -5.69 -3.13 8.18
CA THR A 408 -4.79 -3.98 7.43
C THR A 408 -4.04 -3.12 6.41
N PHE A 409 -2.73 -2.99 6.57
CA PHE A 409 -1.85 -2.40 5.56
C PHE A 409 -1.15 -3.52 4.81
N ALA A 410 -1.08 -3.40 3.48
CA ALA A 410 -0.39 -4.42 2.70
C ALA A 410 0.33 -3.82 1.49
N VAL A 411 1.32 -4.55 1.01
CA VAL A 411 2.03 -4.26 -0.24
C VAL A 411 2.24 -5.53 -1.01
N THR A 412 2.06 -5.45 -2.32
CA THR A 412 2.50 -6.49 -3.26
C THR A 412 3.58 -5.91 -4.16
N VAL A 413 4.71 -6.60 -4.22
CA VAL A 413 5.82 -6.30 -5.13
C VAL A 413 5.90 -7.41 -6.16
N ASN A 414 5.70 -7.08 -7.42
CA ASN A 414 5.87 -7.99 -8.55
C ASN A 414 6.78 -7.36 -9.61
N PRO A 415 7.17 -8.06 -10.69
CA PRO A 415 8.08 -7.52 -11.69
C PRO A 415 7.61 -6.21 -12.32
N GLU A 416 6.30 -5.99 -12.43
CA GLU A 416 5.71 -4.84 -13.11
C GLU A 416 5.32 -3.73 -12.15
N TRP A 417 4.80 -4.09 -10.95
CA TRP A 417 4.13 -3.17 -10.06
C TRP A 417 4.57 -3.29 -8.60
N ILE A 418 4.49 -2.16 -7.91
CA ILE A 418 4.42 -2.07 -6.45
C ILE A 418 3.04 -1.52 -6.13
N THR A 419 2.20 -2.32 -5.49
CA THR A 419 0.80 -1.97 -5.19
C THR A 419 0.59 -1.98 -3.68
N MET A 420 0.02 -0.92 -3.14
CA MET A 420 -0.25 -0.74 -1.72
C MET A 420 -1.75 -0.79 -1.45
N PHE A 421 -2.12 -1.32 -0.28
CA PHE A 421 -3.51 -1.57 0.10
C PHE A 421 -3.75 -1.17 1.55
N ILE A 422 -4.98 -0.72 1.83
CA ILE A 422 -5.51 -0.58 3.19
C ILE A 422 -6.87 -1.28 3.22
N ASP A 423 -7.09 -2.11 4.24
CA ASP A 423 -8.31 -2.90 4.44
C ASP A 423 -8.74 -3.66 3.17
N GLY A 424 -7.73 -4.18 2.46
CA GLY A 424 -7.89 -4.95 1.24
C GLY A 424 -8.11 -4.12 -0.03
N GLY A 425 -8.40 -2.82 0.06
CA GLY A 425 -8.58 -1.93 -1.09
C GLY A 425 -7.27 -1.30 -1.56
N GLU A 426 -7.05 -1.23 -2.87
CA GLU A 426 -5.88 -0.55 -3.44
C GLU A 426 -5.90 0.95 -3.11
N THR A 427 -4.79 1.44 -2.54
CA THR A 427 -4.59 2.86 -2.27
C THR A 427 -3.62 3.51 -3.24
N MET A 428 -2.59 2.78 -3.69
CA MET A 428 -1.60 3.28 -4.61
C MET A 428 -0.99 2.15 -5.43
N ARG A 429 -0.64 2.43 -6.68
CA ARG A 429 0.10 1.52 -7.55
C ARG A 429 1.16 2.26 -8.33
N TYR A 430 2.40 1.81 -8.20
CA TYR A 430 3.55 2.35 -8.93
C TYR A 430 4.12 1.30 -9.88
N ALA A 431 4.59 1.72 -11.06
CA ALA A 431 5.45 0.87 -11.87
C ALA A 431 6.72 0.53 -11.07
N ASN A 432 7.08 -0.76 -11.02
CA ASN A 432 8.22 -1.20 -10.22
C ASN A 432 9.56 -0.82 -10.87
N PRO A 433 10.31 0.15 -10.33
CA PRO A 433 11.63 0.52 -10.83
C PRO A 433 12.76 -0.29 -10.21
N PHE A 434 12.46 -1.15 -9.22
CA PHE A 434 13.43 -1.85 -8.35
C PHE A 434 13.49 -3.35 -8.66
N LYS A 435 13.56 -3.67 -9.96
CA LYS A 435 13.56 -5.07 -10.41
C LYS A 435 14.79 -5.82 -9.88
N GLY A 436 14.52 -6.97 -9.27
CA GLY A 436 15.58 -7.89 -8.83
C GLY A 436 16.02 -7.74 -7.37
N GLU A 437 15.56 -6.71 -6.65
CA GLU A 437 15.84 -6.55 -5.23
C GLU A 437 15.18 -7.63 -4.38
N THR A 438 15.83 -8.01 -3.29
CA THR A 438 15.27 -8.88 -2.25
C THR A 438 14.93 -8.04 -1.04
N TRP A 439 13.66 -8.00 -0.68
CA TRP A 439 13.08 -7.13 0.33
C TRP A 439 12.92 -7.81 1.68
N TYR A 440 12.92 -7.03 2.75
CA TYR A 440 12.49 -7.45 4.07
C TYR A 440 11.61 -6.36 4.74
N PRO A 441 10.63 -6.74 5.58
CA PRO A 441 9.75 -5.79 6.25
C PRO A 441 10.42 -5.15 7.46
N LEU A 442 10.05 -3.88 7.68
CA LEU A 442 10.33 -3.13 8.89
C LEU A 442 9.04 -2.56 9.46
N THR A 443 8.99 -2.48 10.77
CA THR A 443 7.88 -1.88 11.53
C THR A 443 8.49 -1.07 12.66
N ASN A 444 8.24 0.23 12.72
CA ASN A 444 8.87 1.06 13.74
C ASN A 444 8.00 2.22 14.20
N VAL A 445 8.36 2.75 15.35
CA VAL A 445 7.95 4.08 15.81
C VAL A 445 9.21 4.90 16.06
N ALA A 446 9.58 5.69 15.08
CA ALA A 446 10.66 6.67 15.18
C ALA A 446 10.19 7.92 15.96
N VAL A 447 11.14 8.76 16.36
CA VAL A 447 10.85 10.05 16.99
C VAL A 447 11.67 11.14 16.31
N LYS A 448 10.98 12.22 15.93
CA LYS A 448 11.60 13.44 15.40
C LYS A 448 11.07 14.63 16.16
N ALA A 449 11.75 14.96 17.25
CA ALA A 449 11.40 16.07 18.14
C ALA A 449 12.66 16.83 18.56
N LYS A 450 12.51 18.12 18.82
CA LYS A 450 13.57 18.87 19.50
C LYS A 450 13.76 18.33 20.92
N PRO A 451 15.00 18.30 21.45
CA PRO A 451 15.25 17.74 22.79
C PRO A 451 14.41 18.37 23.90
N GLU A 452 14.11 19.66 23.78
CA GLU A 452 13.31 20.45 24.73
C GLU A 452 11.79 20.35 24.50
N ALA A 453 11.35 19.74 23.39
CA ALA A 453 9.93 19.66 23.07
C ALA A 453 9.17 18.84 24.11
N ALA A 454 7.96 19.27 24.45
CA ALA A 454 7.02 18.41 25.15
C ALA A 454 6.69 17.18 24.30
N TYR A 455 6.93 16.02 24.84
CA TYR A 455 6.62 14.74 24.19
C TYR A 455 5.47 14.10 24.96
N ASP A 456 4.42 13.74 24.23
CA ASP A 456 3.27 13.08 24.81
C ASP A 456 3.61 11.61 25.09
N ASP A 457 3.87 11.30 26.36
CA ASP A 457 4.13 9.95 26.85
C ASP A 457 2.85 9.21 27.23
N GLY A 458 1.67 9.79 26.97
CA GLY A 458 0.37 9.22 27.28
C GLY A 458 0.04 7.96 26.49
N SER A 459 -1.19 7.80 26.09
CA SER A 459 -1.66 6.71 25.21
C SER A 459 -1.17 6.88 23.77
N GLY A 460 -1.43 5.91 22.92
CA GLY A 460 -1.25 6.03 21.48
C GLY A 460 0.02 5.37 20.95
N ASP A 461 0.45 4.29 21.57
CA ASP A 461 1.48 3.40 21.03
C ASP A 461 1.00 2.67 19.78
N MET A 462 1.93 2.27 18.94
CA MET A 462 1.64 1.38 17.81
C MET A 462 1.35 -0.03 18.35
N VAL A 463 0.27 -0.63 17.93
CA VAL A 463 -0.11 -1.99 18.32
C VAL A 463 -0.15 -2.88 17.09
N LEU A 464 0.75 -3.83 17.00
CA LEU A 464 0.84 -4.79 15.92
C LEU A 464 0.10 -6.08 16.31
N ARG A 465 -0.98 -6.40 15.59
CA ARG A 465 -1.79 -7.61 15.78
C ARG A 465 -1.25 -8.81 15.02
N SER A 466 -0.82 -8.60 13.78
CA SER A 466 -0.21 -9.68 12.98
C SER A 466 0.70 -9.13 11.89
N LEU A 467 1.64 -9.98 11.48
CA LEU A 467 2.51 -9.79 10.34
C LEU A 467 2.53 -11.07 9.52
N LYS A 468 2.30 -10.94 8.21
CA LYS A 468 2.39 -12.05 7.27
C LYS A 468 3.21 -11.65 6.05
N VAL A 469 3.97 -12.61 5.52
CA VAL A 469 4.78 -12.44 4.31
C VAL A 469 4.52 -13.59 3.36
N TRP A 470 4.34 -13.30 2.09
CA TRP A 470 4.22 -14.27 1.01
C TRP A 470 5.37 -14.09 0.01
N ARG A 471 5.83 -15.20 -0.54
CA ARG A 471 6.75 -15.20 -1.67
C ARG A 471 5.99 -15.62 -2.92
N ALA A 472 6.14 -14.87 -4.00
CA ALA A 472 5.79 -15.37 -5.31
C ALA A 472 6.96 -16.22 -5.81
N GLU A 473 6.66 -17.42 -6.29
CA GLU A 473 7.63 -18.33 -6.90
C GLU A 473 8.11 -17.81 -8.26
#